data_ff6c64a96952e02e6cae66824d4053cd
#
_entry.id   ff6c64a96952e02e6cae66824d4053cd
#
_cell.length_a   1.000
_cell.length_b   1.000
_cell.length_c   1.000
_cell.angle_alpha   90.00
_cell.angle_beta   90.00
_cell.angle_gamma   90.00
#
_symmetry.space_group_name_H-M   'P 1'
#
loop_
_entity.id
_entity.type
_entity.pdbx_description
1 polymer ?
#
loop_
_entity_poly.entity_id
_entity_poly.type
_entity_poly.pdbx_seq_one_letter_code
_entity_poly.pdbx_strand_id
1 'polypeptide(L)'
;TKLMWRKIIPHLSKHYTVITADLRGYGDSDKPASKANHSTYSKREMAKDQMLLMKKLGYSKFFCIGHDRGARVFHRAALDYPEMVKKLVLIDIVPTPHIYKNLNKNISESFFHWFLLSRKKPLPENLINNNKEYYIKSMLGRLSNTNQFLEKKAIDTYIKKFSKKSIIASCEDY
;
A
#
# COMPACT_ATOMS: atom_id res chain seq x y z
N THR A 1 3.92 -4.05 -3.35
CA THR A 1 4.19 -5.39 -2.78
C THR A 1 5.39 -5.35 -1.84
N LYS A 2 5.56 -6.39 -1.02
CA LYS A 2 6.73 -6.59 -0.14
C LYS A 2 8.08 -6.49 -0.87
N LEU A 3 8.11 -6.71 -2.18
CA LEU A 3 9.30 -6.60 -3.01
C LEU A 3 9.95 -5.20 -2.98
N MET A 4 9.20 -4.15 -2.67
CA MET A 4 9.75 -2.81 -2.55
C MET A 4 10.86 -2.71 -1.50
N TRP A 5 10.83 -3.53 -0.47
CA TRP A 5 11.79 -3.54 0.63
C TRP A 5 13.09 -4.28 0.34
N ARG A 6 13.22 -4.95 -0.83
CA ARG A 6 14.33 -5.84 -1.18
C ARG A 6 15.72 -5.23 -1.00
N LYS A 7 15.87 -3.91 -1.21
CA LYS A 7 17.16 -3.22 -1.05
C LYS A 7 17.46 -2.84 0.41
N ILE A 8 16.44 -2.72 1.25
CA ILE A 8 16.58 -2.31 2.65
C ILE A 8 16.69 -3.53 3.58
N ILE A 9 16.02 -4.63 3.25
CA ILE A 9 16.02 -5.87 4.05
C ILE A 9 17.44 -6.35 4.39
N PRO A 10 18.42 -6.43 3.45
CA PRO A 10 19.75 -6.92 3.77
C PRO A 10 20.48 -6.09 4.82
N HIS A 11 20.17 -4.81 4.92
CA HIS A 11 20.75 -3.91 5.94
C HIS A 11 20.08 -4.09 7.30
N LEU A 12 18.77 -4.14 7.33
CA LEU A 12 18.00 -4.28 8.57
C LEU A 12 18.16 -5.67 9.20
N SER A 13 18.25 -6.72 8.37
CA SER A 13 18.36 -8.10 8.85
C SER A 13 19.68 -8.41 9.60
N LYS A 14 20.67 -7.53 9.51
CA LYS A 14 21.89 -7.62 10.33
C LYS A 14 21.64 -7.37 11.82
N HIS A 15 20.56 -6.68 12.14
CA HIS A 15 20.26 -6.21 13.51
C HIS A 15 18.88 -6.63 14.02
N TYR A 16 17.98 -7.05 13.11
CA TYR A 16 16.59 -7.33 13.43
C TYR A 16 16.08 -8.58 12.70
N THR A 17 15.12 -9.27 13.29
CA THR A 17 14.24 -10.17 12.55
C THR A 17 13.30 -9.30 11.72
N VAL A 18 13.42 -9.35 10.38
CA VAL A 18 12.65 -8.53 9.45
C VAL A 18 11.50 -9.33 8.87
N ILE A 19 10.28 -8.88 9.10
CA ILE A 19 9.05 -9.46 8.55
C ILE A 19 8.48 -8.47 7.55
N THR A 20 8.27 -8.92 6.31
CA THR A 20 7.63 -8.14 5.25
C THR A 20 6.37 -8.84 4.76
N ALA A 21 5.27 -8.12 4.69
CA ALA A 21 3.99 -8.64 4.23
C ALA A 21 3.42 -7.80 3.09
N ASP A 22 2.72 -8.45 2.17
CA ASP A 22 1.81 -7.76 1.27
C ASP A 22 0.52 -7.43 2.03
N LEU A 23 -0.01 -6.24 1.88
CA LEU A 23 -1.33 -5.90 2.43
C LEU A 23 -2.42 -6.74 1.77
N ARG A 24 -3.55 -6.96 2.47
CA ARG A 24 -4.72 -7.58 1.81
C ARG A 24 -5.06 -6.79 0.54
N GLY A 25 -5.43 -7.50 -0.52
CA GLY A 25 -5.68 -6.93 -1.84
C GLY A 25 -4.44 -6.81 -2.74
N TYR A 26 -3.24 -6.90 -2.19
CA TYR A 26 -1.99 -6.68 -2.90
C TYR A 26 -1.10 -7.92 -2.94
N GLY A 27 -0.22 -7.96 -3.95
CA GLY A 27 0.82 -8.97 -4.05
C GLY A 27 0.30 -10.41 -4.00
N ASP A 28 0.85 -11.19 -3.07
CA ASP A 28 0.47 -12.58 -2.84
C ASP A 28 -0.61 -12.76 -1.77
N SER A 29 -0.95 -11.69 -1.03
CA SER A 29 -2.01 -11.73 -0.03
C SER A 29 -3.39 -11.91 -0.64
N ASP A 30 -4.32 -12.40 0.15
CA ASP A 30 -5.71 -12.61 -0.25
C ASP A 30 -6.40 -11.32 -0.69
N LYS A 31 -7.37 -11.48 -1.59
CA LYS A 31 -8.16 -10.42 -2.20
C LYS A 31 -9.65 -10.69 -1.99
N PRO A 32 -10.11 -10.61 -0.71
CA PRO A 32 -11.49 -10.89 -0.38
C PRO A 32 -12.44 -9.91 -1.10
N ALA A 33 -13.67 -10.37 -1.32
CA ALA A 33 -14.71 -9.49 -1.84
C ALA A 33 -14.98 -8.35 -0.87
N SER A 34 -15.17 -7.14 -1.40
CA SER A 34 -15.52 -5.99 -0.58
C SER A 34 -16.94 -6.08 -0.08
N LYS A 35 -17.19 -5.67 1.16
CA LYS A 35 -18.53 -5.42 1.68
C LYS A 35 -19.12 -4.16 1.05
N ALA A 36 -20.44 -4.05 1.03
CA ALA A 36 -21.14 -2.90 0.45
C ALA A 36 -20.73 -1.54 1.05
N ASN A 37 -20.29 -1.53 2.31
CA ASN A 37 -19.80 -0.35 3.02
C ASN A 37 -18.28 -0.12 2.87
N HIS A 38 -17.61 -0.81 1.96
CA HIS A 38 -16.16 -0.75 1.69
C HIS A 38 -15.24 -1.07 2.89
N SER A 39 -15.79 -1.54 4.03
CA SER A 39 -15.00 -1.75 5.26
C SER A 39 -13.91 -2.81 5.12
N THR A 40 -14.04 -3.74 4.17
CA THR A 40 -13.08 -4.84 3.95
C THR A 40 -11.65 -4.32 3.71
N TYR A 41 -11.51 -3.19 3.03
CA TYR A 41 -10.23 -2.58 2.69
C TYR A 41 -9.92 -1.33 3.52
N SER A 42 -10.66 -1.10 4.63
CA SER A 42 -10.35 0.00 5.54
C SER A 42 -8.97 -0.17 6.18
N LYS A 43 -8.31 0.93 6.47
CA LYS A 43 -6.99 0.92 7.14
C LYS A 43 -7.03 0.22 8.50
N ARG A 44 -8.20 0.22 9.17
CA ARG A 44 -8.41 -0.50 10.42
C ARG A 44 -8.35 -2.01 10.24
N GLU A 45 -9.05 -2.55 9.24
CA GLU A 45 -9.01 -3.99 8.94
C GLU A 45 -7.63 -4.42 8.45
N MET A 46 -6.98 -3.62 7.62
CA MET A 46 -5.61 -3.91 7.19
C MET A 46 -4.60 -3.86 8.35
N ALA A 47 -4.76 -2.92 9.29
CA ALA A 47 -3.95 -2.86 10.49
C ALA A 47 -4.14 -4.10 11.36
N LYS A 48 -5.40 -4.53 11.56
CA LYS A 48 -5.74 -5.75 12.28
C LYS A 48 -5.05 -6.99 11.68
N ASP A 49 -5.00 -7.10 10.35
CA ASP A 49 -4.27 -8.20 9.69
C ASP A 49 -2.81 -8.25 10.11
N GLN A 50 -2.12 -7.10 10.11
CA GLN A 50 -0.71 -7.03 10.45
C GLN A 50 -0.48 -7.37 11.93
N MET A 51 -1.35 -6.88 12.82
CA MET A 51 -1.25 -7.19 14.25
C MET A 51 -1.50 -8.68 14.53
N LEU A 52 -2.48 -9.29 13.87
CA LEU A 52 -2.76 -10.72 13.98
C LEU A 52 -1.62 -11.57 13.40
N LEU A 53 -1.02 -11.14 12.28
CA LEU A 53 0.15 -11.81 11.72
C LEU A 53 1.30 -11.82 12.74
N MET A 54 1.62 -10.69 13.34
CA MET A 54 2.70 -10.58 14.31
C MET A 54 2.42 -11.42 15.56
N LYS A 55 1.19 -11.43 16.08
CA LYS A 55 0.78 -12.31 17.17
C LYS A 55 0.96 -13.78 16.81
N LYS A 56 0.54 -14.18 15.60
CA LYS A 56 0.70 -15.57 15.11
C LYS A 56 2.16 -16.02 15.00
N LEU A 57 3.05 -15.06 14.70
CA LEU A 57 4.50 -15.27 14.65
C LEU A 57 5.17 -15.20 16.03
N GLY A 58 4.42 -14.97 17.12
CA GLY A 58 4.93 -14.94 18.49
C GLY A 58 5.45 -13.57 18.94
N TYR A 59 5.21 -12.50 18.17
CA TYR A 59 5.67 -11.15 18.52
C TYR A 59 4.55 -10.31 19.12
N SER A 60 4.71 -9.92 20.40
CA SER A 60 3.77 -9.05 21.11
C SER A 60 4.07 -7.56 20.95
N LYS A 61 5.36 -7.19 20.75
CA LYS A 61 5.81 -5.80 20.57
C LYS A 61 6.90 -5.75 19.49
N PHE A 62 6.77 -4.79 18.56
CA PHE A 62 7.67 -4.69 17.42
C PHE A 62 7.76 -3.24 16.88
N PHE A 63 8.73 -2.99 16.02
CA PHE A 63 8.88 -1.75 15.27
C PHE A 63 8.11 -1.84 13.96
N CYS A 64 7.46 -0.75 13.55
CA CYS A 64 6.73 -0.68 12.28
C CYS A 64 7.40 0.30 11.33
N ILE A 65 7.60 -0.13 10.08
CA ILE A 65 8.03 0.75 8.99
C ILE A 65 7.00 0.61 7.88
N GLY A 66 6.36 1.70 7.50
CA GLY A 66 5.38 1.74 6.42
C GLY A 66 5.70 2.81 5.39
N HIS A 67 5.39 2.53 4.13
CA HIS A 67 5.47 3.48 3.03
C HIS A 67 4.12 3.55 2.31
N ASP A 68 3.71 4.74 1.90
CA ASP A 68 2.45 5.03 1.18
C ASP A 68 1.24 4.36 1.85
N ARG A 69 0.54 3.44 1.20
CA ARG A 69 -0.62 2.72 1.77
C ARG A 69 -0.25 1.96 3.05
N GLY A 70 0.94 1.34 3.09
CA GLY A 70 1.46 0.67 4.28
C GLY A 70 1.72 1.63 5.45
N ALA A 71 2.15 2.86 5.17
CA ALA A 71 2.31 3.88 6.20
C ALA A 71 0.97 4.30 6.80
N ARG A 72 -0.10 4.41 5.98
CA ARG A 72 -1.47 4.68 6.46
C ARG A 72 -2.01 3.54 7.33
N VAL A 73 -1.70 2.30 6.95
CA VAL A 73 -2.06 1.11 7.74
C VAL A 73 -1.35 1.12 9.10
N PHE A 74 -0.05 1.36 9.14
CA PHE A 74 0.68 1.40 10.40
C PHE A 74 0.42 2.65 11.25
N HIS A 75 0.08 3.79 10.62
CA HIS A 75 -0.47 4.93 11.36
C HIS A 75 -1.76 4.52 12.09
N ARG A 76 -2.67 3.83 11.40
CA ARG A 76 -3.90 3.32 12.04
C ARG A 76 -3.59 2.27 13.11
N ALA A 77 -2.63 1.39 12.86
CA ALA A 77 -2.20 0.39 13.84
C ALA A 77 -1.66 1.00 15.13
N ALA A 78 -0.87 2.06 15.03
CA ALA A 78 -0.33 2.76 16.21
C ALA A 78 -1.43 3.43 17.07
N LEU A 79 -2.55 3.83 16.45
CA LEU A 79 -3.70 4.38 17.16
C LEU A 79 -4.57 3.29 17.82
N ASP A 80 -4.76 2.13 17.15
CA ASP A 80 -5.64 1.07 17.63
C ASP A 80 -4.93 0.03 18.53
N TYR A 81 -3.59 -0.09 18.41
CA TYR A 81 -2.77 -1.08 19.11
C TYR A 81 -1.47 -0.46 19.66
N PRO A 82 -1.53 0.64 20.43
CA PRO A 82 -0.34 1.35 20.91
C PRO A 82 0.57 0.46 21.76
N GLU A 83 0.03 -0.55 22.42
CA GLU A 83 0.77 -1.50 23.25
C GLU A 83 1.68 -2.44 22.44
N MET A 84 1.36 -2.65 21.14
CA MET A 84 2.14 -3.53 20.25
C MET A 84 3.22 -2.76 19.45
N VAL A 85 3.02 -1.48 19.19
CA VAL A 85 3.89 -0.66 18.34
C VAL A 85 4.95 0.05 19.19
N LYS A 86 6.19 -0.46 19.20
CA LYS A 86 7.31 0.16 19.95
C LYS A 86 7.76 1.49 19.38
N LYS A 87 7.95 1.54 18.05
CA LYS A 87 8.30 2.74 17.28
C LYS A 87 7.69 2.63 15.89
N LEU A 88 7.39 3.77 15.30
CA LEU A 88 6.75 3.88 14.00
C LEU A 88 7.57 4.77 13.08
N VAL A 89 7.85 4.27 11.87
CA VAL A 89 8.43 5.04 10.78
C VAL A 89 7.41 5.11 9.65
N LEU A 90 7.01 6.31 9.29
CA LEU A 90 6.10 6.59 8.18
C LEU A 90 6.88 7.27 7.06
N ILE A 91 6.86 6.67 5.88
CA ILE A 91 7.61 7.14 4.72
C ILE A 91 6.61 7.62 3.66
N ASP A 92 6.87 8.85 3.18
CA ASP A 92 6.20 9.46 2.03
C ASP A 92 4.66 9.47 2.13
N ILE A 93 4.15 9.93 3.27
CA ILE A 93 2.72 10.20 3.45
C ILE A 93 2.46 11.50 4.19
N VAL A 94 1.30 12.08 3.88
CA VAL A 94 0.65 13.15 4.65
C VAL A 94 -0.73 12.64 5.08
N PRO A 95 -1.23 12.99 6.26
CA PRO A 95 -2.56 12.59 6.70
C PRO A 95 -3.65 12.94 5.67
N THR A 96 -4.53 11.98 5.39
CA THR A 96 -5.61 12.14 4.38
C THR A 96 -6.45 13.40 4.58
N PRO A 97 -6.91 13.74 5.81
CA PRO A 97 -7.66 14.98 6.03
C PRO A 97 -6.88 16.24 5.67
N HIS A 98 -5.56 16.24 5.86
CA HIS A 98 -4.72 17.39 5.50
C HIS A 98 -4.68 17.60 3.99
N ILE A 99 -4.54 16.52 3.19
CA ILE A 99 -4.57 16.59 1.73
C ILE A 99 -5.91 17.15 1.25
N TYR A 100 -7.04 16.62 1.73
CA TYR A 100 -8.36 17.10 1.31
C TYR A 100 -8.64 18.54 1.74
N LYS A 101 -8.18 18.96 2.93
CA LYS A 101 -8.34 20.34 3.41
C LYS A 101 -7.57 21.36 2.57
N ASN A 102 -6.45 20.96 1.97
CA ASN A 102 -5.54 21.84 1.22
C ASN A 102 -5.58 21.58 -0.29
N LEU A 103 -6.65 20.96 -0.79
CA LEU A 103 -6.78 20.67 -2.22
C LEU A 103 -6.62 21.96 -3.07
N ASN A 104 -5.74 21.85 -4.05
CA ASN A 104 -5.52 22.85 -5.09
C ASN A 104 -5.10 22.12 -6.38
N LYS A 105 -4.87 22.86 -7.47
CA LYS A 105 -4.49 22.30 -8.78
C LYS A 105 -3.28 21.35 -8.65
N ASN A 106 -2.20 21.80 -8.02
CA ASN A 106 -0.95 21.02 -7.92
C ASN A 106 -1.15 19.73 -7.12
N ILE A 107 -1.87 19.79 -6.00
CA ILE A 107 -2.19 18.60 -5.19
C ILE A 107 -3.09 17.65 -5.98
N SER A 108 -4.10 18.17 -6.68
CA SER A 108 -5.01 17.34 -7.49
C SER A 108 -4.28 16.62 -8.62
N GLU A 109 -3.36 17.29 -9.31
CA GLU A 109 -2.52 16.69 -10.36
C GLU A 109 -1.57 15.63 -9.76
N SER A 110 -0.95 15.93 -8.62
CA SER A 110 -0.03 15.00 -7.94
C SER A 110 -0.74 13.76 -7.38
N PHE A 111 -1.97 13.89 -6.92
CA PHE A 111 -2.77 12.82 -6.34
C PHE A 111 -3.95 12.39 -7.22
N PHE A 112 -3.89 12.60 -8.56
CA PHE A 112 -5.00 12.29 -9.47
C PHE A 112 -5.53 10.85 -9.32
N HIS A 113 -4.65 9.91 -8.99
CA HIS A 113 -5.02 8.50 -8.79
C HIS A 113 -5.98 8.29 -7.61
N TRP A 114 -5.99 9.16 -6.60
CA TRP A 114 -7.00 9.10 -5.53
C TRP A 114 -8.39 9.35 -6.08
N PHE A 115 -8.49 10.35 -6.97
CA PHE A 115 -9.78 10.71 -7.59
C PHE A 115 -10.21 9.69 -8.64
N LEU A 116 -9.27 9.06 -9.34
CA LEU A 116 -9.57 7.98 -10.28
C LEU A 116 -10.05 6.73 -9.55
N LEU A 117 -9.25 6.23 -8.59
CA LEU A 117 -9.50 4.95 -7.91
C LEU A 117 -10.78 4.98 -7.07
N SER A 118 -11.15 6.12 -6.53
CA SER A 118 -12.38 6.31 -5.75
C SER A 118 -13.65 6.47 -6.60
N ARG A 119 -13.58 6.34 -7.92
CA ARG A 119 -14.79 6.41 -8.76
C ARG A 119 -15.66 5.17 -8.62
N LYS A 120 -16.95 5.35 -8.89
CA LYS A 120 -17.94 4.26 -8.85
C LYS A 120 -17.56 3.15 -9.85
N LYS A 121 -17.66 1.90 -9.39
CA LYS A 121 -17.52 0.71 -10.25
C LYS A 121 -18.46 0.75 -11.45
N PRO A 122 -18.03 0.22 -12.59
CA PRO A 122 -16.74 -0.44 -12.88
C PRO A 122 -15.75 0.47 -13.62
N LEU A 123 -15.86 1.80 -13.48
CA LEU A 123 -15.09 2.75 -14.28
C LEU A 123 -13.57 2.62 -14.07
N PRO A 124 -13.02 2.77 -12.86
CA PRO A 124 -11.58 2.72 -12.68
C PRO A 124 -11.01 1.34 -12.98
N GLU A 125 -11.72 0.28 -12.59
CA GLU A 125 -11.29 -1.09 -12.83
C GLU A 125 -11.12 -1.40 -14.32
N ASN A 126 -12.07 -0.98 -15.15
CA ASN A 126 -12.02 -1.21 -16.60
C ASN A 126 -10.91 -0.39 -17.27
N LEU A 127 -10.79 0.89 -16.92
CA LEU A 127 -9.73 1.75 -17.45
C LEU A 127 -8.33 1.18 -17.15
N ILE A 128 -8.12 0.74 -15.92
CA ILE A 128 -6.82 0.23 -15.47
C ILE A 128 -6.58 -1.17 -16.05
N ASN A 129 -7.56 -2.07 -16.01
CA ASN A 129 -7.37 -3.45 -16.46
C ASN A 129 -7.02 -3.54 -17.96
N ASN A 130 -7.60 -2.70 -18.78
CA ASN A 130 -7.33 -2.66 -20.23
C ASN A 130 -5.94 -2.09 -20.54
N ASN A 131 -5.34 -1.33 -19.62
CA ASN A 131 -4.04 -0.68 -19.79
C ASN A 131 -3.11 -0.91 -18.59
N LYS A 132 -3.21 -2.07 -17.95
CA LYS A 132 -2.56 -2.40 -16.68
C LYS A 132 -1.05 -2.11 -16.67
N GLU A 133 -0.35 -2.55 -17.69
CA GLU A 133 1.10 -2.37 -17.79
C GLU A 133 1.48 -0.90 -17.93
N TYR A 134 0.80 -0.17 -18.79
CA TYR A 134 0.99 1.26 -18.97
C TYR A 134 0.70 2.01 -17.65
N TYR A 135 -0.41 1.68 -16.99
CA TYR A 135 -0.77 2.28 -15.70
C TYR A 135 0.32 2.09 -14.65
N ILE A 136 0.79 0.85 -14.45
CA ILE A 136 1.85 0.56 -13.45
C ILE A 136 3.15 1.29 -13.78
N LYS A 137 3.59 1.26 -15.04
CA LYS A 137 4.80 1.97 -15.46
C LYS A 137 4.69 3.48 -15.25
N SER A 138 3.53 4.07 -15.59
CA SER A 138 3.27 5.49 -15.39
C SER A 138 3.26 5.87 -13.91
N MET A 139 2.62 5.06 -13.06
CA MET A 139 2.58 5.31 -11.62
C MET A 139 3.95 5.20 -10.95
N LEU A 140 4.77 4.23 -11.35
CA LEU A 140 6.12 4.06 -10.83
C LEU A 140 7.07 5.15 -11.34
N GLY A 141 6.92 5.60 -12.59
CA GLY A 141 7.74 6.65 -13.20
C GLY A 141 7.49 8.06 -12.68
N ARG A 142 6.30 8.32 -12.16
CA ARG A 142 5.91 9.67 -11.67
C ARG A 142 6.78 10.20 -10.54
N LEU A 143 7.25 9.34 -9.68
CA LEU A 143 7.96 9.70 -8.44
C LEU A 143 9.48 9.75 -8.63
N SER A 144 9.97 9.55 -9.83
CA SER A 144 11.39 9.59 -10.10
C SER A 144 11.71 10.31 -11.39
N ASN A 145 12.71 11.16 -11.31
CA ASN A 145 13.30 11.81 -12.47
C ASN A 145 14.12 10.84 -13.34
N THR A 146 14.35 9.61 -12.88
CA THR A 146 15.07 8.56 -13.61
C THR A 146 14.48 7.18 -13.33
N ASN A 147 14.26 6.38 -14.36
CA ASN A 147 13.83 4.98 -14.23
C ASN A 147 14.98 4.04 -13.79
N GLN A 148 16.17 4.57 -13.54
CA GLN A 148 17.39 3.79 -13.27
C GLN A 148 17.37 2.99 -11.97
N PHE A 149 16.53 3.36 -10.98
CA PHE A 149 16.44 2.63 -9.72
C PHE A 149 15.44 1.45 -9.76
N LEU A 150 14.61 1.36 -10.79
CA LEU A 150 13.65 0.28 -10.97
C LEU A 150 14.23 -0.79 -11.89
N GLU A 151 14.66 -1.87 -11.29
CA GLU A 151 15.10 -3.05 -12.03
C GLU A 151 13.93 -3.62 -12.86
N LYS A 152 14.20 -3.98 -14.12
CA LYS A 152 13.19 -4.58 -15.00
C LYS A 152 12.45 -5.74 -14.33
N LYS A 153 13.17 -6.65 -13.66
CA LYS A 153 12.59 -7.78 -12.92
C LYS A 153 11.59 -7.35 -11.84
N ALA A 154 11.84 -6.22 -11.18
CA ALA A 154 10.91 -5.68 -10.18
C ALA A 154 9.63 -5.13 -10.85
N ILE A 155 9.78 -4.37 -11.94
CA ILE A 155 8.65 -3.85 -12.72
C ILE A 155 7.79 -5.00 -13.24
N ASP A 156 8.39 -6.02 -13.86
CA ASP A 156 7.68 -7.20 -14.38
C ASP A 156 6.92 -7.91 -13.26
N THR A 157 7.52 -8.00 -12.08
CA THR A 157 6.85 -8.58 -10.90
C THR A 157 5.67 -7.73 -10.44
N TYR A 158 5.79 -6.41 -10.38
CA TYR A 158 4.66 -5.53 -10.03
C TYR A 158 3.51 -5.66 -11.02
N ILE A 159 3.79 -5.68 -12.32
CA ILE A 159 2.78 -5.87 -13.38
C ILE A 159 2.09 -7.23 -13.24
N LYS A 160 2.88 -8.30 -13.04
CA LYS A 160 2.36 -9.66 -12.84
C LYS A 160 1.44 -9.77 -11.63
N LYS A 161 1.83 -9.17 -10.48
CA LYS A 161 1.07 -9.20 -9.23
C LYS A 161 -0.16 -8.28 -9.24
N PHE A 162 -0.23 -7.31 -10.14
CA PHE A 162 -1.37 -6.42 -10.31
C PHE A 162 -2.47 -7.09 -11.16
N SER A 163 -3.05 -8.16 -10.64
CA SER A 163 -4.13 -8.93 -11.26
C SER A 163 -5.46 -8.16 -11.27
N LYS A 164 -6.45 -8.62 -12.03
CA LYS A 164 -7.81 -8.05 -12.03
C LYS A 164 -8.38 -7.94 -10.60
N LYS A 165 -8.20 -8.97 -9.76
CA LYS A 165 -8.62 -8.93 -8.35
C LYS A 165 -7.85 -7.88 -7.55
N SER A 166 -6.54 -7.68 -7.80
CA SER A 166 -5.76 -6.62 -7.16
C SER A 166 -6.17 -5.23 -7.61
N ILE A 167 -6.57 -5.05 -8.87
CA ILE A 167 -7.10 -3.78 -9.38
C ILE A 167 -8.38 -3.42 -8.62
N ILE A 168 -9.34 -4.37 -8.52
CA ILE A 168 -10.56 -4.18 -7.75
C ILE A 168 -10.25 -3.83 -6.29
N ALA A 169 -9.37 -4.59 -5.64
CA ALA A 169 -8.96 -4.34 -4.27
C ALA A 169 -8.29 -2.97 -4.08
N SER A 170 -7.49 -2.54 -5.05
CA SER A 170 -6.88 -1.20 -5.03
C SER A 170 -7.92 -0.09 -5.11
N CYS A 171 -8.96 -0.24 -5.94
CA CYS A 171 -10.06 0.72 -6.01
C CYS A 171 -10.86 0.77 -4.68
N GLU A 172 -11.06 -0.37 -4.04
CA GLU A 172 -11.75 -0.46 -2.74
C GLU A 172 -10.94 0.12 -1.57
N ASP A 173 -9.63 0.23 -1.71
CA ASP A 173 -8.71 0.78 -0.71
C ASP A 173 -8.68 2.32 -0.70
N TYR A 174 -9.26 2.98 -1.73
CA TYR A 174 -9.36 4.42 -1.89
C TYR A 174 -10.79 4.93 -1.67
#